data_d97d2ed402f0faec78423db9b9808ce7
#
_entry.id   d97d2ed402f0faec78423db9b9808ce7
#
_cell.length_a   1.000
_cell.length_b   1.000
_cell.length_c   1.000
_cell.angle_alpha   90.00
_cell.angle_beta   90.00
_cell.angle_gamma   90.00
#
_symmetry.space_group_name_H-M   'P 1'
#
loop_
_entity.id
_entity.type
_entity.pdbx_description
1 polymer ?
#
loop_
_entity_poly.entity_id
_entity_poly.type
_entity_poly.pdbx_seq_one_letter_code
_entity_poly.pdbx_strand_id
1 'polypeptide(L)'
;AEIRKKDPFVPLILQSAEVDNRKYCSTYEASFVDKNSKKMNVDLRDIVSDNFGFGDFIFRNPHTLEEVARVRNLKELQNIIFSIPRESFLYHIQHNHISRWLYSRAMFPPAEFLKQITWDSLQDIDGHRQVIFEAIVKYRKMKNRGVVAIFKRDRFDRYSNFARIGEGSLGGKGRGLAFIDNMVKRHPEFEDFENATVAIPKTVVLCTDIFDEFMDSNNLYQVALSDVDDDVILKTFLRARLPERLMEDFFAFFDVVRSPIAIRSSSLLEDSHYQPFAGIYSTYMIPYMEDKYEMLRMLQEEVRRNYGDG
;
A
#
# COMPACT_ATOMS: atom_id res chain seq x y z
N ALA A 1 24.97 -22.20 22.61
CA ALA A 1 24.48 -21.74 23.92
C ALA A 1 24.65 -20.22 24.11
N GLU A 2 25.85 -19.64 23.92
CA GLU A 2 26.09 -18.19 24.15
C GLU A 2 25.29 -17.27 23.23
N ILE A 3 25.16 -17.63 21.97
CA ILE A 3 24.38 -16.85 20.99
C ILE A 3 22.91 -16.76 21.44
N ARG A 4 22.32 -17.89 21.86
CA ARG A 4 20.93 -17.94 22.35
C ARG A 4 20.70 -17.15 23.64
N LYS A 5 21.75 -16.92 24.45
CA LYS A 5 21.65 -16.05 25.65
C LYS A 5 21.51 -14.57 25.25
N LYS A 6 22.12 -14.15 24.11
CA LYS A 6 22.05 -12.78 23.62
C LYS A 6 20.80 -12.52 22.79
N ASP A 7 20.43 -13.46 21.97
CA ASP A 7 19.20 -13.43 21.15
C ASP A 7 18.59 -14.83 21.08
N PRO A 8 17.52 -15.11 21.85
CA PRO A 8 16.87 -16.43 21.88
C PRO A 8 16.27 -16.83 20.53
N PHE A 9 15.98 -15.86 19.66
CA PHE A 9 15.27 -16.08 18.41
C PHE A 9 16.16 -16.03 17.16
N VAL A 10 17.47 -15.76 17.30
CA VAL A 10 18.35 -15.73 16.13
C VAL A 10 18.37 -17.09 15.42
N PRO A 11 18.12 -17.14 14.10
CA PRO A 11 18.22 -18.39 13.36
C PRO A 11 19.66 -18.92 13.37
N LEU A 12 19.81 -20.20 13.66
CA LEU A 12 21.11 -20.88 13.64
C LEU A 12 21.14 -21.89 12.50
N ILE A 13 22.23 -21.89 11.74
CA ILE A 13 22.47 -22.86 10.68
C ILE A 13 23.76 -23.60 10.98
N LEU A 14 23.66 -24.91 11.16
CA LEU A 14 24.80 -25.81 11.31
C LEU A 14 25.17 -26.37 9.94
N GLN A 15 26.35 -26.03 9.46
CA GLN A 15 26.88 -26.54 8.20
C GLN A 15 28.00 -27.54 8.48
N SER A 16 27.85 -28.80 8.03
CA SER A 16 28.86 -29.84 8.23
C SER A 16 28.97 -30.77 7.03
N ALA A 17 30.15 -31.33 6.81
CA ALA A 17 30.39 -32.43 5.88
C ALA A 17 29.99 -33.78 6.48
N GLU A 18 29.90 -33.85 7.80
CA GLU A 18 29.49 -35.05 8.55
C GLU A 18 27.99 -34.97 8.84
N VAL A 19 27.19 -35.83 8.23
CA VAL A 19 25.74 -35.86 8.36
C VAL A 19 25.31 -36.19 9.79
N ASP A 20 26.11 -36.94 10.55
CA ASP A 20 25.86 -37.30 11.96
C ASP A 20 25.76 -36.07 12.87
N ASN A 21 26.34 -34.95 12.50
CA ASN A 21 26.25 -33.69 13.22
C ASN A 21 24.83 -33.08 13.19
N ARG A 22 23.93 -33.59 12.36
CA ARG A 22 22.50 -33.23 12.39
C ARG A 22 21.83 -33.43 13.73
N LYS A 23 22.30 -34.41 14.53
CA LYS A 23 21.81 -34.67 15.90
C LYS A 23 21.88 -33.44 16.82
N TYR A 24 22.83 -32.54 16.57
CA TYR A 24 22.98 -31.32 17.38
C TYR A 24 21.94 -30.25 17.03
N CYS A 25 21.28 -30.37 15.88
CA CYS A 25 20.28 -29.37 15.47
C CYS A 25 19.08 -29.33 16.40
N SER A 26 18.61 -30.47 16.87
CA SER A 26 17.52 -30.53 17.86
C SER A 26 17.88 -29.88 19.19
N THR A 27 19.12 -30.06 19.64
CA THR A 27 19.63 -29.49 20.91
C THR A 27 19.75 -27.96 20.85
N TYR A 28 20.09 -27.41 19.68
CA TYR A 28 20.34 -25.98 19.51
C TYR A 28 19.26 -25.27 18.69
N GLU A 29 18.18 -25.96 18.35
CA GLU A 29 17.13 -25.45 17.46
C GLU A 29 17.73 -24.82 16.20
N ALA A 30 18.65 -25.54 15.56
CA ALA A 30 19.36 -25.11 14.38
C ALA A 30 18.90 -25.88 13.13
N SER A 31 18.95 -25.23 11.98
CA SER A 31 18.78 -25.91 10.68
C SER A 31 20.10 -26.57 10.26
N PHE A 32 20.03 -27.70 9.55
CA PHE A 32 21.22 -28.42 9.09
C PHE A 32 21.42 -28.27 7.57
N VAL A 33 22.66 -28.00 7.19
CA VAL A 33 23.08 -28.00 5.78
C VAL A 33 24.24 -28.95 5.59
N ASP A 34 24.07 -29.93 4.73
CA ASP A 34 25.13 -30.85 4.34
C ASP A 34 26.05 -30.20 3.29
N LYS A 35 27.34 -30.02 3.65
CA LYS A 35 28.36 -29.44 2.75
C LYS A 35 28.64 -30.29 1.50
N ASN A 36 28.39 -31.58 1.55
CA ASN A 36 28.65 -32.52 0.47
C ASN A 36 27.42 -32.69 -0.45
N SER A 37 26.28 -32.12 -0.09
CA SER A 37 25.06 -32.21 -0.91
C SER A 37 25.21 -31.41 -2.20
N LYS A 38 24.87 -32.05 -3.35
CA LYS A 38 24.76 -31.35 -4.63
C LYS A 38 23.71 -30.23 -4.64
N LYS A 39 22.78 -30.25 -3.67
CA LYS A 39 21.73 -29.25 -3.47
C LYS A 39 22.04 -28.25 -2.36
N MET A 40 23.27 -28.22 -1.83
CA MET A 40 23.65 -27.39 -0.69
C MET A 40 23.19 -25.92 -0.82
N ASN A 41 23.39 -25.31 -2.00
CA ASN A 41 22.99 -23.92 -2.23
C ASN A 41 21.47 -23.72 -2.26
N VAL A 42 20.72 -24.72 -2.71
CA VAL A 42 19.26 -24.72 -2.72
C VAL A 42 18.75 -24.85 -1.29
N ASP A 43 19.25 -25.86 -0.55
CA ASP A 43 18.90 -26.11 0.85
C ASP A 43 19.23 -24.88 1.71
N LEU A 44 20.41 -24.27 1.51
CA LEU A 44 20.81 -23.05 2.23
C LEU A 44 19.90 -21.87 1.91
N ARG A 45 19.56 -21.65 0.62
CA ARG A 45 18.64 -20.60 0.22
C ARG A 45 17.26 -20.78 0.86
N ASP A 46 16.73 -22.00 0.84
CA ASP A 46 15.42 -22.30 1.38
C ASP A 46 15.41 -22.13 2.91
N ILE A 47 16.45 -22.59 3.61
CA ILE A 47 16.62 -22.38 5.05
C ILE A 47 16.74 -20.87 5.37
N VAL A 48 17.51 -20.12 4.60
CA VAL A 48 17.64 -18.67 4.80
C VAL A 48 16.30 -17.97 4.53
N SER A 49 15.62 -18.33 3.45
CA SER A 49 14.29 -17.78 3.15
C SER A 49 13.31 -17.99 4.30
N ASP A 50 13.21 -19.22 4.80
CA ASP A 50 12.25 -19.59 5.83
C ASP A 50 12.59 -19.02 7.22
N ASN A 51 13.87 -19.08 7.61
CA ASN A 51 14.27 -18.73 8.99
C ASN A 51 14.55 -17.22 9.18
N PHE A 52 14.95 -16.50 8.12
CA PHE A 52 15.23 -15.06 8.20
C PHE A 52 14.07 -14.19 7.73
N GLY A 53 12.96 -14.79 7.33
CA GLY A 53 11.73 -14.10 6.95
C GLY A 53 11.79 -13.43 5.58
N PHE A 54 12.65 -13.89 4.67
CA PHE A 54 12.64 -13.47 3.28
C PHE A 54 11.45 -14.09 2.54
N GLY A 55 10.94 -13.40 1.53
CA GLY A 55 9.76 -13.87 0.79
C GLY A 55 8.43 -13.60 1.52
N ASP A 56 7.37 -14.27 1.12
CA ASP A 56 6.05 -14.12 1.72
C ASP A 56 6.05 -14.62 3.17
N PHE A 57 5.24 -13.98 4.03
CA PHE A 57 5.01 -14.52 5.36
C PHE A 57 3.95 -15.60 5.30
N ILE A 58 4.29 -16.80 5.78
CA ILE A 58 3.41 -17.95 5.78
C ILE A 58 3.02 -18.29 7.22
N PHE A 59 1.73 -18.15 7.51
CA PHE A 59 1.15 -18.68 8.73
C PHE A 59 1.02 -20.19 8.60
N ARG A 60 1.56 -20.93 9.60
CA ARG A 60 1.56 -22.40 9.60
C ARG A 60 0.83 -22.94 10.83
N ASN A 61 0.23 -24.08 10.68
CA ASN A 61 -0.24 -24.85 11.82
C ASN A 61 0.98 -25.35 12.60
N PRO A 62 1.06 -25.12 13.94
CA PRO A 62 2.23 -25.51 14.74
C PRO A 62 2.48 -27.02 14.82
N HIS A 63 1.45 -27.84 14.61
CA HIS A 63 1.53 -29.29 14.73
C HIS A 63 1.79 -29.99 13.39
N THR A 64 1.12 -29.55 12.31
CA THR A 64 1.24 -30.17 10.98
C THR A 64 2.23 -29.47 10.07
N LEU A 65 2.63 -28.22 10.41
CA LEU A 65 3.44 -27.30 9.58
C LEU A 65 2.79 -26.93 8.24
N GLU A 66 1.54 -27.31 8.03
CA GLU A 66 0.80 -26.92 6.85
C GLU A 66 0.53 -25.42 6.80
N GLU A 67 0.49 -24.89 5.59
CA GLU A 67 0.16 -23.49 5.35
C GLU A 67 -1.31 -23.21 5.71
N VAL A 68 -1.54 -22.23 6.56
CA VAL A 68 -2.86 -21.77 6.98
C VAL A 68 -3.26 -20.50 6.21
N ALA A 69 -2.31 -19.60 6.06
CA ALA A 69 -2.49 -18.35 5.33
C ALA A 69 -1.14 -17.80 4.87
N ARG A 70 -1.17 -16.95 3.84
CA ARG A 70 0.03 -16.32 3.27
C ARG A 70 -0.21 -14.83 3.10
N VAL A 71 0.80 -14.01 3.41
CA VAL A 71 0.78 -12.58 3.19
C VAL A 71 2.07 -12.09 2.54
N ARG A 72 1.95 -11.17 1.60
CA ARG A 72 3.06 -10.61 0.82
C ARG A 72 3.48 -9.24 1.31
N ASN A 73 2.57 -8.52 1.96
CA ASN A 73 2.76 -7.14 2.38
C ASN A 73 1.95 -6.80 3.64
N LEU A 74 2.19 -5.60 4.19
CA LEU A 74 1.53 -5.15 5.43
C LEU A 74 0.01 -4.98 5.28
N LYS A 75 -0.50 -4.64 4.09
CA LYS A 75 -1.94 -4.52 3.87
C LYS A 75 -2.62 -5.88 3.99
N GLU A 76 -2.04 -6.91 3.36
CA GLU A 76 -2.55 -8.27 3.47
C GLU A 76 -2.50 -8.78 4.91
N LEU A 77 -1.38 -8.58 5.63
CA LEU A 77 -1.27 -8.94 7.04
C LEU A 77 -2.34 -8.24 7.89
N GLN A 78 -2.53 -6.95 7.70
CA GLN A 78 -3.55 -6.15 8.38
C GLN A 78 -4.96 -6.68 8.14
N ASN A 79 -5.27 -7.12 6.92
CA ASN A 79 -6.60 -7.60 6.55
C ASN A 79 -6.95 -8.95 7.17
N ILE A 80 -5.96 -9.84 7.32
CA ILE A 80 -6.22 -11.22 7.76
C ILE A 80 -5.88 -11.48 9.23
N ILE A 81 -5.23 -10.56 9.95
CA ILE A 81 -4.67 -10.82 11.29
C ILE A 81 -5.72 -11.31 12.30
N PHE A 82 -6.96 -10.83 12.18
CA PHE A 82 -8.07 -11.25 13.04
C PHE A 82 -8.70 -12.59 12.62
N SER A 83 -8.46 -13.06 11.39
CA SER A 83 -8.99 -14.32 10.87
C SER A 83 -8.02 -15.50 10.98
N ILE A 84 -6.75 -15.26 11.34
CA ILE A 84 -5.76 -16.32 11.52
C ILE A 84 -6.17 -17.24 12.67
N PRO A 85 -6.16 -18.57 12.52
CA PRO A 85 -6.42 -19.51 13.60
C PRO A 85 -5.53 -19.24 14.83
N ARG A 86 -6.15 -19.36 16.02
CA ARG A 86 -5.53 -19.05 17.31
C ARG A 86 -4.14 -19.67 17.48
N GLU A 87 -4.03 -20.97 17.25
CA GLU A 87 -2.79 -21.73 17.46
C GLU A 87 -1.67 -21.28 16.51
N SER A 88 -2.00 -21.04 15.23
CA SER A 88 -1.06 -20.52 14.27
C SER A 88 -0.58 -19.12 14.64
N PHE A 89 -1.50 -18.24 15.02
CA PHE A 89 -1.14 -16.87 15.43
C PHE A 89 -0.20 -16.88 16.65
N LEU A 90 -0.53 -17.61 17.70
CA LEU A 90 0.30 -17.74 18.90
C LEU A 90 1.68 -18.29 18.58
N TYR A 91 1.74 -19.36 17.78
CA TYR A 91 3.01 -19.94 17.35
C TYR A 91 3.93 -18.90 16.73
N HIS A 92 3.41 -18.09 15.82
CA HIS A 92 4.23 -17.12 15.12
C HIS A 92 4.64 -15.91 15.96
N ILE A 93 3.80 -15.43 16.88
CA ILE A 93 4.18 -14.33 17.76
C ILE A 93 5.19 -14.78 18.83
N GLN A 94 5.00 -15.94 19.45
CA GLN A 94 5.90 -16.49 20.49
C GLN A 94 7.31 -16.78 19.95
N HIS A 95 7.43 -17.14 18.67
CA HIS A 95 8.72 -17.36 18.00
C HIS A 95 9.26 -16.11 17.28
N ASN A 96 8.63 -14.96 17.46
CA ASN A 96 9.05 -13.68 16.89
C ASN A 96 9.15 -13.67 15.35
N HIS A 97 8.35 -14.52 14.68
CA HIS A 97 8.41 -14.69 13.23
C HIS A 97 7.97 -13.43 12.49
N ILE A 98 6.92 -12.73 12.98
CA ILE A 98 6.40 -11.50 12.36
C ILE A 98 7.46 -10.40 12.44
N SER A 99 8.11 -10.20 13.60
CA SER A 99 9.17 -9.20 13.75
C SER A 99 10.34 -9.49 12.80
N ARG A 100 10.80 -10.75 12.67
CA ARG A 100 11.84 -11.14 11.71
C ARG A 100 11.46 -10.83 10.26
N TRP A 101 10.22 -11.13 9.87
CA TRP A 101 9.71 -10.83 8.55
C TRP A 101 9.69 -9.33 8.25
N LEU A 102 9.39 -8.49 9.26
CA LEU A 102 9.47 -7.04 9.15
C LEU A 102 10.91 -6.55 9.04
N TYR A 103 11.84 -7.14 9.80
CA TYR A 103 13.27 -6.83 9.69
C TYR A 103 13.83 -7.13 8.31
N SER A 104 13.50 -8.28 7.71
CA SER A 104 13.97 -8.65 6.37
C SER A 104 13.56 -7.66 5.27
N ARG A 105 12.56 -6.81 5.57
CA ARG A 105 12.02 -5.75 4.70
C ARG A 105 12.46 -4.35 5.09
N ALA A 106 13.45 -4.23 5.97
CA ALA A 106 13.91 -2.96 6.52
C ALA A 106 12.78 -2.13 7.19
N MET A 107 11.76 -2.79 7.72
CA MET A 107 10.67 -2.17 8.48
C MET A 107 11.03 -2.16 9.97
N PHE A 108 12.14 -1.50 10.31
CA PHE A 108 12.74 -1.57 11.64
C PHE A 108 11.84 -1.08 12.78
N PRO A 109 11.14 0.07 12.70
CA PRO A 109 10.34 0.55 13.83
C PRO A 109 9.26 -0.44 14.31
N PRO A 110 8.37 -0.99 13.46
CA PRO A 110 7.42 -2.00 13.91
C PRO A 110 8.08 -3.33 14.28
N ALA A 111 9.19 -3.70 13.64
CA ALA A 111 9.91 -4.91 13.96
C ALA A 111 10.51 -4.86 15.38
N GLU A 112 11.19 -3.75 15.74
CA GLU A 112 11.73 -3.53 17.08
C GLU A 112 10.63 -3.46 18.14
N PHE A 113 9.55 -2.75 17.85
CA PHE A 113 8.41 -2.66 18.76
C PHE A 113 7.84 -4.05 19.07
N LEU A 114 7.57 -4.86 18.05
CA LEU A 114 7.01 -6.21 18.25
C LEU A 114 7.99 -7.17 18.91
N LYS A 115 9.30 -7.01 18.68
CA LYS A 115 10.35 -7.83 19.30
C LYS A 115 10.42 -7.64 20.81
N GLN A 116 10.09 -6.46 21.32
CA GLN A 116 10.15 -6.13 22.74
C GLN A 116 8.91 -6.58 23.52
N ILE A 117 7.84 -6.99 22.86
CA ILE A 117 6.60 -7.39 23.51
C ILE A 117 6.78 -8.80 24.08
N THR A 118 6.47 -8.95 25.37
CA THR A 118 6.36 -10.26 26.02
C THR A 118 4.95 -10.79 25.83
N TRP A 119 4.82 -11.89 25.08
CA TRP A 119 3.53 -12.49 24.73
C TRP A 119 3.10 -13.54 25.78
N ASP A 120 2.96 -13.12 27.03
CA ASP A 120 2.81 -14.03 28.17
C ASP A 120 1.39 -14.54 28.41
N SER A 121 0.38 -13.91 27.83
CA SER A 121 -1.01 -14.22 28.10
C SER A 121 -1.69 -14.94 26.95
N LEU A 122 -1.94 -16.22 27.11
CA LEU A 122 -2.79 -17.03 26.24
C LEU A 122 -4.27 -16.59 26.26
N GLN A 123 -4.66 -15.72 27.19
CA GLN A 123 -6.04 -15.32 27.43
C GLN A 123 -6.47 -14.12 26.59
N ASP A 124 -5.55 -13.24 26.21
CA ASP A 124 -5.83 -12.01 25.46
C ASP A 124 -5.28 -12.02 24.03
N ILE A 125 -5.75 -12.96 23.22
CA ILE A 125 -5.28 -13.08 21.83
C ILE A 125 -5.76 -11.94 20.97
N ASP A 126 -6.97 -11.47 21.17
CA ASP A 126 -7.52 -10.38 20.37
C ASP A 126 -6.84 -9.05 20.73
N GLY A 127 -6.43 -8.87 21.98
CA GLY A 127 -5.54 -7.78 22.37
C GLY A 127 -4.19 -7.86 21.67
N HIS A 128 -3.57 -9.03 21.60
CA HIS A 128 -2.31 -9.23 20.85
C HIS A 128 -2.47 -8.93 19.37
N ARG A 129 -3.56 -9.35 18.73
CA ARG A 129 -3.88 -9.04 17.35
C ARG A 129 -4.03 -7.54 17.14
N GLN A 130 -4.73 -6.88 18.07
CA GLN A 130 -4.95 -5.43 18.04
C GLN A 130 -3.62 -4.68 18.13
N VAL A 131 -2.71 -5.07 19.02
CA VAL A 131 -1.38 -4.45 19.16
C VAL A 131 -0.59 -4.53 17.85
N ILE A 132 -0.57 -5.71 17.21
CA ILE A 132 0.13 -5.87 15.93
C ILE A 132 -0.55 -5.06 14.83
N PHE A 133 -1.88 -5.08 14.77
CA PHE A 133 -2.67 -4.30 13.83
C PHE A 133 -2.35 -2.79 13.95
N GLU A 134 -2.38 -2.26 15.16
CA GLU A 134 -2.09 -0.84 15.42
C GLU A 134 -0.66 -0.46 15.07
N ALA A 135 0.31 -1.31 15.40
CA ALA A 135 1.72 -1.09 15.03
C ALA A 135 1.89 -1.01 13.51
N ILE A 136 1.22 -1.90 12.76
CA ILE A 136 1.24 -1.90 11.29
C ILE A 136 0.57 -0.64 10.75
N VAL A 137 -0.61 -0.28 11.24
CA VAL A 137 -1.34 0.92 10.81
C VAL A 137 -0.52 2.18 11.07
N LYS A 138 0.02 2.31 12.28
CA LYS A 138 0.88 3.45 12.66
C LYS A 138 2.10 3.57 11.75
N TYR A 139 2.77 2.46 11.47
CA TYR A 139 3.93 2.45 10.56
C TYR A 139 3.56 2.80 9.13
N ARG A 140 2.44 2.28 8.61
CA ARG A 140 1.96 2.60 7.27
C ARG A 140 1.59 4.08 7.15
N LYS A 141 0.89 4.64 8.14
CA LYS A 141 0.60 6.08 8.22
C LYS A 141 1.90 6.91 8.25
N MET A 142 2.88 6.50 9.06
CA MET A 142 4.17 7.18 9.17
C MET A 142 4.95 7.14 7.84
N LYS A 143 4.99 6.01 7.16
CA LYS A 143 5.68 5.88 5.85
C LYS A 143 5.05 6.74 4.76
N ASN A 144 3.76 7.00 4.84
CA ASN A 144 3.05 7.87 3.90
C ASN A 144 3.19 9.37 4.25
N ARG A 145 3.91 9.73 5.31
CA ARG A 145 4.18 11.13 5.67
C ARG A 145 5.13 11.77 4.66
N GLY A 146 4.65 12.80 3.99
CA GLY A 146 5.49 13.65 3.13
C GLY A 146 5.85 13.08 1.76
N VAL A 147 5.31 11.93 1.39
CA VAL A 147 5.50 11.32 0.07
C VAL A 147 4.16 11.20 -0.63
N VAL A 148 4.07 11.77 -1.82
CA VAL A 148 2.95 11.47 -2.73
C VAL A 148 3.13 10.04 -3.21
N ALA A 149 2.38 9.12 -2.62
CA ALA A 149 2.49 7.71 -2.95
C ALA A 149 2.05 7.45 -4.39
N ILE A 150 2.79 6.61 -5.11
CA ILE A 150 2.31 6.05 -6.38
C ILE A 150 1.14 5.14 -6.06
N PHE A 151 0.03 5.31 -6.78
CA PHE A 151 -1.12 4.44 -6.66
C PHE A 151 -0.74 3.00 -7.04
N LYS A 152 -0.94 2.09 -6.10
CA LYS A 152 -0.76 0.66 -6.32
C LYS A 152 -1.99 -0.06 -5.81
N ARG A 153 -2.65 -0.81 -6.69
CA ARG A 153 -3.91 -1.52 -6.43
C ARG A 153 -3.85 -2.40 -5.19
N ASP A 154 -2.73 -3.10 -5.01
CA ASP A 154 -2.48 -4.01 -3.89
C ASP A 154 -2.18 -3.29 -2.57
N ARG A 155 -1.91 -1.99 -2.60
CA ARG A 155 -1.51 -1.20 -1.42
C ARG A 155 -2.45 -0.05 -1.08
N PHE A 156 -3.27 0.40 -2.04
CA PHE A 156 -4.26 1.44 -1.79
C PHE A 156 -5.41 0.90 -0.95
N ASP A 157 -5.69 1.54 0.18
CA ASP A 157 -6.73 1.14 1.11
C ASP A 157 -7.32 2.33 1.88
N ARG A 158 -8.16 2.05 2.90
CA ARG A 158 -8.81 3.08 3.72
C ARG A 158 -7.84 3.99 4.48
N TYR A 159 -6.58 3.60 4.65
CA TYR A 159 -5.54 4.40 5.32
C TYR A 159 -4.67 5.19 4.35
N SER A 160 -4.86 5.01 3.05
CA SER A 160 -4.19 5.78 2.02
C SER A 160 -5.04 7.01 1.70
N ASN A 161 -4.55 8.20 2.03
CA ASN A 161 -5.32 9.44 1.85
C ASN A 161 -4.97 10.17 0.54
N PHE A 162 -3.71 10.07 0.09
CA PHE A 162 -3.24 10.74 -1.11
C PHE A 162 -2.38 9.82 -1.96
N ALA A 163 -2.70 9.69 -3.25
CA ALA A 163 -1.92 8.94 -4.22
C ALA A 163 -1.90 9.62 -5.59
N ARG A 164 -0.93 9.26 -6.43
CA ARG A 164 -0.85 9.69 -7.84
C ARG A 164 -0.83 8.49 -8.79
N ILE A 165 -1.44 8.64 -9.93
CA ILE A 165 -1.32 7.73 -11.07
C ILE A 165 -0.54 8.48 -12.15
N GLY A 166 0.57 7.89 -12.59
CA GLY A 166 1.52 8.51 -13.50
C GLY A 166 2.76 9.08 -12.82
N GLU A 167 3.70 9.56 -13.63
CA GLU A 167 5.01 10.08 -13.20
C GLU A 167 5.14 11.60 -13.44
N GLY A 168 4.20 12.21 -14.15
CA GLY A 168 4.20 13.62 -14.47
C GLY A 168 3.88 14.55 -13.31
N SER A 169 3.51 15.79 -13.63
CA SER A 169 3.14 16.81 -12.64
C SER A 169 1.78 16.53 -12.02
N LEU A 170 1.62 16.90 -10.75
CA LEU A 170 0.34 16.85 -10.02
C LEU A 170 -0.56 18.07 -10.32
N GLY A 171 -0.02 19.10 -10.97
CA GLY A 171 -0.71 20.38 -11.12
C GLY A 171 -0.78 21.20 -9.82
N GLY A 172 -1.52 22.31 -9.84
CA GLY A 172 -1.61 23.27 -8.72
C GLY A 172 -2.33 22.70 -7.51
N LYS A 173 -3.61 22.31 -7.67
CA LYS A 173 -4.44 21.76 -6.57
C LYS A 173 -3.88 20.48 -6.02
N GLY A 174 -3.35 19.58 -6.88
CA GLY A 174 -2.72 18.33 -6.44
C GLY A 174 -1.53 18.58 -5.54
N ARG A 175 -0.64 19.53 -5.89
CA ARG A 175 0.49 19.93 -5.04
C ARG A 175 0.05 20.59 -3.74
N GLY A 176 -0.96 21.46 -3.79
CA GLY A 176 -1.52 22.11 -2.60
C GLY A 176 -2.07 21.11 -1.60
N LEU A 177 -2.87 20.14 -2.06
CA LEU A 177 -3.41 19.08 -1.21
C LEU A 177 -2.32 18.17 -0.64
N ALA A 178 -1.30 17.82 -1.44
CA ALA A 178 -0.16 17.04 -0.97
C ALA A 178 0.63 17.77 0.12
N PHE A 179 0.79 19.09 -0.03
CA PHE A 179 1.44 19.94 0.98
C PHE A 179 0.64 19.97 2.28
N ILE A 180 -0.69 20.18 2.19
CA ILE A 180 -1.58 20.21 3.37
C ILE A 180 -1.59 18.83 4.06
N ASP A 181 -1.68 17.73 3.31
CA ASP A 181 -1.61 16.36 3.86
C ASP A 181 -0.33 16.15 4.67
N ASN A 182 0.80 16.63 4.13
CA ASN A 182 2.09 16.57 4.82
C ASN A 182 2.12 17.45 6.08
N MET A 183 1.58 18.67 6.02
CA MET A 183 1.48 19.55 7.18
C MET A 183 0.65 18.90 8.29
N VAL A 184 -0.57 18.46 7.99
CA VAL A 184 -1.46 17.81 8.98
C VAL A 184 -0.77 16.61 9.63
N LYS A 185 -0.09 15.78 8.85
CA LYS A 185 0.62 14.61 9.38
C LYS A 185 1.87 14.92 10.21
N ARG A 186 2.47 16.08 10.02
CA ARG A 186 3.67 16.52 10.80
C ARG A 186 3.31 17.19 12.11
N HIS A 187 2.09 17.63 12.27
CA HIS A 187 1.59 18.41 13.41
C HIS A 187 0.60 17.57 14.22
N PRO A 188 1.07 16.80 15.25
CA PRO A 188 0.21 15.95 16.08
C PRO A 188 -0.94 16.71 16.74
N GLU A 189 -0.78 18.02 16.98
CA GLU A 189 -1.81 18.90 17.55
C GLU A 189 -3.11 18.92 16.72
N PHE A 190 -3.06 18.57 15.44
CA PHE A 190 -4.26 18.41 14.62
C PHE A 190 -5.03 17.10 14.88
N GLU A 191 -4.45 16.18 15.64
CA GLU A 191 -5.10 14.92 16.06
C GLU A 191 -5.80 15.07 17.44
N ASP A 192 -5.55 16.17 18.18
CA ASP A 192 -5.96 16.34 19.59
C ASP A 192 -7.33 17.05 19.76
N PHE A 193 -8.09 17.25 18.71
CA PHE A 193 -9.43 17.85 18.82
C PHE A 193 -10.46 16.82 19.27
N GLU A 194 -11.11 17.07 20.45
CA GLU A 194 -12.09 16.12 21.02
C GLU A 194 -13.26 15.75 20.09
N ASN A 195 -13.72 16.68 19.24
CA ASN A 195 -14.92 16.51 18.43
C ASN A 195 -14.70 16.83 16.94
N ALA A 196 -13.45 16.92 16.50
CA ALA A 196 -13.12 17.24 15.13
C ALA A 196 -11.89 16.45 14.66
N THR A 197 -11.90 16.08 13.38
CA THR A 197 -10.74 15.47 12.73
C THR A 197 -10.28 16.37 11.58
N VAL A 198 -9.03 16.78 11.61
CA VAL A 198 -8.42 17.54 10.51
C VAL A 198 -7.81 16.56 9.53
N ALA A 199 -8.39 16.47 8.34
CA ALA A 199 -7.92 15.57 7.28
C ALA A 199 -8.17 16.18 5.90
N ILE A 200 -7.37 15.80 4.92
CA ILE A 200 -7.71 16.02 3.52
C ILE A 200 -8.69 14.95 3.05
N PRO A 201 -9.55 15.23 2.08
CA PRO A 201 -10.35 14.20 1.44
C PRO A 201 -9.42 13.17 0.77
N LYS A 202 -9.89 11.93 0.70
CA LYS A 202 -9.16 10.87 -0.01
C LYS A 202 -9.04 11.23 -1.48
N THR A 203 -7.81 11.38 -1.96
CA THR A 203 -7.50 11.98 -3.27
C THR A 203 -6.58 11.07 -4.08
N VAL A 204 -6.93 10.89 -5.35
CA VAL A 204 -6.04 10.32 -6.37
C VAL A 204 -5.88 11.34 -7.48
N VAL A 205 -4.63 11.67 -7.82
CA VAL A 205 -4.30 12.62 -8.88
C VAL A 205 -3.85 11.85 -10.11
N LEU A 206 -4.50 12.09 -11.24
CA LEU A 206 -4.00 11.70 -12.57
C LEU A 206 -2.94 12.73 -12.97
N CYS A 207 -1.68 12.30 -13.13
CA CYS A 207 -0.57 13.18 -13.48
C CYS A 207 -0.63 13.64 -14.95
N THR A 208 0.13 14.65 -15.30
CA THR A 208 0.11 15.24 -16.67
C THR A 208 0.48 14.25 -17.76
N ASP A 209 1.33 13.27 -17.50
CA ASP A 209 1.66 12.20 -18.45
C ASP A 209 0.45 11.32 -18.82
N ILE A 210 -0.55 11.18 -17.93
CA ILE A 210 -1.82 10.52 -18.25
C ILE A 210 -2.66 11.37 -19.20
N PHE A 211 -2.65 12.67 -18.98
CA PHE A 211 -3.31 13.61 -19.88
C PHE A 211 -2.64 13.59 -21.26
N ASP A 212 -1.31 13.66 -21.31
CA ASP A 212 -0.55 13.60 -22.57
C ASP A 212 -0.82 12.30 -23.34
N GLU A 213 -0.81 11.15 -22.64
CA GLU A 213 -1.16 9.84 -23.21
C GLU A 213 -2.58 9.82 -23.80
N PHE A 214 -3.54 10.43 -23.11
CA PHE A 214 -4.91 10.57 -23.59
C PHE A 214 -4.99 11.44 -24.86
N MET A 215 -4.33 12.59 -24.85
CA MET A 215 -4.29 13.51 -25.97
C MET A 215 -3.65 12.89 -27.22
N ASP A 216 -2.47 12.27 -27.03
CA ASP A 216 -1.70 11.67 -28.12
C ASP A 216 -2.40 10.45 -28.73
N SER A 217 -2.89 9.52 -27.90
CA SER A 217 -3.51 8.29 -28.36
C SER A 217 -4.82 8.51 -29.13
N ASN A 218 -5.48 9.66 -28.92
CA ASN A 218 -6.71 10.04 -29.60
C ASN A 218 -6.53 11.17 -30.61
N ASN A 219 -5.31 11.67 -30.87
CA ASN A 219 -4.99 12.80 -31.76
C ASN A 219 -5.78 14.07 -31.41
N LEU A 220 -5.98 14.37 -30.13
CA LEU A 220 -6.86 15.47 -29.71
C LEU A 220 -6.22 16.84 -29.80
N TYR A 221 -4.89 16.97 -29.83
CA TYR A 221 -4.23 18.27 -29.98
C TYR A 221 -4.66 19.03 -31.24
N GLN A 222 -4.94 18.32 -32.33
CA GLN A 222 -5.37 18.96 -33.56
C GLN A 222 -6.73 19.66 -33.43
N VAL A 223 -7.68 19.04 -32.75
CA VAL A 223 -9.00 19.61 -32.53
C VAL A 223 -8.98 20.66 -31.40
N ALA A 224 -8.22 20.45 -30.37
CA ALA A 224 -8.09 21.37 -29.23
C ALA A 224 -7.47 22.73 -29.64
N LEU A 225 -6.59 22.73 -30.64
CA LEU A 225 -5.93 23.95 -31.16
C LEU A 225 -6.59 24.51 -32.44
N SER A 226 -7.76 24.02 -32.82
CA SER A 226 -8.49 24.49 -34.02
C SER A 226 -9.53 25.54 -33.67
N ASP A 227 -9.92 26.33 -34.65
CA ASP A 227 -10.97 27.39 -34.54
C ASP A 227 -12.40 26.81 -34.63
N VAL A 228 -12.64 25.59 -34.14
CA VAL A 228 -13.98 24.99 -34.09
C VAL A 228 -14.70 25.36 -32.81
N ASP A 229 -16.03 25.29 -32.82
CA ASP A 229 -16.86 25.59 -31.66
C ASP A 229 -16.50 24.68 -30.46
N ASP A 230 -16.51 25.23 -29.26
CA ASP A 230 -16.24 24.53 -28.01
C ASP A 230 -17.08 23.24 -27.85
N ASP A 231 -18.34 23.27 -28.28
CA ASP A 231 -19.23 22.11 -28.33
C ASP A 231 -18.69 20.95 -29.19
N VAL A 232 -17.97 21.25 -30.25
CA VAL A 232 -17.35 20.24 -31.13
C VAL A 232 -16.12 19.65 -30.46
N ILE A 233 -15.31 20.50 -29.83
CA ILE A 233 -14.16 20.07 -29.02
C ILE A 233 -14.63 19.13 -27.91
N LEU A 234 -15.58 19.57 -27.08
CA LEU A 234 -16.10 18.77 -25.97
C LEU A 234 -16.66 17.41 -26.42
N LYS A 235 -17.48 17.40 -27.51
CA LYS A 235 -18.01 16.15 -28.08
C LYS A 235 -16.90 15.19 -28.53
N THR A 236 -15.81 15.74 -29.06
CA THR A 236 -14.66 14.93 -29.49
C THR A 236 -13.94 14.31 -28.31
N PHE A 237 -13.70 15.08 -27.24
CA PHE A 237 -13.12 14.58 -26.00
C PHE A 237 -13.99 13.51 -25.34
N LEU A 238 -15.30 13.71 -25.28
CA LEU A 238 -16.24 12.73 -24.70
C LEU A 238 -16.26 11.39 -25.47
N ARG A 239 -15.93 11.36 -26.73
CA ARG A 239 -15.83 10.14 -27.55
C ARG A 239 -14.48 9.48 -27.49
N ALA A 240 -13.46 10.18 -27.01
CA ALA A 240 -12.11 9.67 -26.91
C ALA A 240 -11.98 8.57 -25.84
N ARG A 241 -10.96 7.72 -25.96
CA ARG A 241 -10.72 6.59 -25.03
C ARG A 241 -9.65 6.96 -24.02
N LEU A 242 -9.99 6.83 -22.75
CA LEU A 242 -8.99 6.89 -21.67
C LEU A 242 -8.03 5.68 -21.75
N PRO A 243 -6.77 5.81 -21.28
CA PRO A 243 -5.84 4.69 -21.20
C PRO A 243 -6.44 3.49 -20.46
N GLU A 244 -6.41 2.29 -21.08
CA GLU A 244 -7.08 1.10 -20.55
C GLU A 244 -6.60 0.71 -19.15
N ARG A 245 -5.31 0.96 -18.85
CA ARG A 245 -4.74 0.67 -17.54
C ARG A 245 -5.42 1.41 -16.38
N LEU A 246 -6.06 2.54 -16.64
CA LEU A 246 -6.81 3.30 -15.64
C LEU A 246 -8.07 2.58 -15.15
N MET A 247 -8.63 1.69 -15.96
CA MET A 247 -9.87 0.99 -15.60
C MET A 247 -9.73 0.17 -14.33
N GLU A 248 -8.66 -0.61 -14.26
CA GLU A 248 -8.39 -1.42 -13.08
C GLU A 248 -8.00 -0.58 -11.87
N ASP A 249 -7.32 0.57 -12.08
CA ASP A 249 -6.99 1.51 -11.02
C ASP A 249 -8.25 2.17 -10.44
N PHE A 250 -9.21 2.53 -11.31
CA PHE A 250 -10.51 3.05 -10.88
C PHE A 250 -11.32 2.01 -10.09
N PHE A 251 -11.35 0.75 -10.54
CA PHE A 251 -12.01 -0.31 -9.77
C PHE A 251 -11.38 -0.48 -8.38
N ALA A 252 -10.04 -0.50 -8.30
CA ALA A 252 -9.34 -0.58 -7.01
C ALA A 252 -9.62 0.65 -6.11
N PHE A 253 -9.82 1.82 -6.71
CA PHE A 253 -10.23 3.03 -5.99
C PHE A 253 -11.66 2.89 -5.44
N PHE A 254 -12.62 2.39 -6.22
CA PHE A 254 -14.00 2.15 -5.78
C PHE A 254 -14.14 1.09 -4.68
N ASP A 255 -13.22 0.14 -4.61
CA ASP A 255 -13.19 -0.84 -3.51
C ASP A 255 -12.95 -0.20 -2.14
N VAL A 256 -12.30 0.95 -2.14
CA VAL A 256 -11.89 1.68 -0.93
C VAL A 256 -12.79 2.88 -0.65
N VAL A 257 -13.21 3.60 -1.69
CA VAL A 257 -13.98 4.84 -1.58
C VAL A 257 -15.47 4.56 -1.77
N ARG A 258 -16.23 4.68 -0.69
CA ARG A 258 -17.68 4.45 -0.64
C ARG A 258 -18.41 5.76 -0.33
N SER A 259 -18.07 6.81 -1.04
CA SER A 259 -18.64 8.15 -0.92
C SER A 259 -18.72 8.81 -2.28
N PRO A 260 -19.49 9.90 -2.45
CA PRO A 260 -19.46 10.67 -3.68
C PRO A 260 -18.04 11.12 -4.04
N ILE A 261 -17.73 11.17 -5.33
CA ILE A 261 -16.42 11.52 -5.87
C ILE A 261 -16.52 12.87 -6.57
N ALA A 262 -15.64 13.81 -6.20
CA ALA A 262 -15.48 15.06 -6.92
C ALA A 262 -14.32 14.96 -7.92
N ILE A 263 -14.57 15.28 -9.18
CA ILE A 263 -13.57 15.41 -10.24
C ILE A 263 -13.29 16.88 -10.43
N ARG A 264 -12.02 17.25 -10.36
CA ARG A 264 -11.58 18.65 -10.46
C ARG A 264 -10.31 18.74 -11.28
N SER A 265 -10.20 19.79 -12.08
CA SER A 265 -8.95 20.17 -12.72
C SER A 265 -7.88 20.48 -11.67
N SER A 266 -6.63 20.17 -12.00
CA SER A 266 -5.44 20.55 -11.24
C SER A 266 -4.47 21.38 -12.10
N SER A 267 -5.00 22.12 -13.08
CA SER A 267 -4.22 22.99 -13.96
C SER A 267 -3.45 24.05 -13.14
N LEU A 268 -2.22 24.33 -13.55
CA LEU A 268 -1.43 25.43 -12.99
C LEU A 268 -1.97 26.79 -13.36
N LEU A 269 -2.72 26.88 -14.44
CA LEU A 269 -3.30 28.15 -14.92
C LEU A 269 -4.44 28.63 -14.02
N GLU A 270 -5.19 27.72 -13.38
CA GLU A 270 -6.30 28.07 -12.51
C GLU A 270 -5.88 28.90 -11.31
N ASP A 271 -4.70 28.60 -10.75
CA ASP A 271 -4.12 29.28 -9.56
C ASP A 271 -2.98 30.26 -9.94
N SER A 272 -2.93 30.72 -11.20
CA SER A 272 -1.89 31.64 -11.67
C SER A 272 -1.95 32.98 -10.96
N HIS A 273 -0.81 33.42 -10.42
CA HIS A 273 -0.69 34.74 -9.77
C HIS A 273 -0.80 35.93 -10.72
N TYR A 274 -0.57 35.73 -12.02
CA TYR A 274 -0.56 36.82 -13.02
C TYR A 274 -1.92 37.01 -13.70
N GLN A 275 -2.60 35.92 -14.02
CA GLN A 275 -3.97 35.92 -14.56
C GLN A 275 -4.70 34.70 -14.04
N PRO A 276 -5.44 34.83 -12.93
CA PRO A 276 -6.18 33.70 -12.39
C PRO A 276 -7.37 33.35 -13.30
N PHE A 277 -7.42 32.11 -13.75
CA PHE A 277 -8.55 31.55 -14.48
C PHE A 277 -9.56 30.90 -13.51
N ALA A 278 -9.82 31.58 -12.40
CA ALA A 278 -10.77 31.11 -11.40
C ALA A 278 -12.19 31.03 -11.98
N GLY A 279 -12.83 29.89 -11.79
CA GLY A 279 -14.22 29.67 -12.20
C GLY A 279 -14.41 29.16 -13.64
N ILE A 280 -13.33 29.02 -14.43
CA ILE A 280 -13.38 28.44 -15.78
C ILE A 280 -13.53 26.92 -15.69
N TYR A 281 -12.80 26.30 -14.77
CA TYR A 281 -12.80 24.84 -14.62
C TYR A 281 -13.95 24.38 -13.75
N SER A 282 -14.77 23.48 -14.26
CA SER A 282 -15.91 22.90 -13.57
C SER A 282 -15.51 21.82 -12.56
N THR A 283 -16.34 21.64 -11.53
CA THR A 283 -16.26 20.50 -10.61
C THR A 283 -17.41 19.55 -10.91
N TYR A 284 -17.09 18.31 -11.22
CA TYR A 284 -18.07 17.28 -11.51
C TYR A 284 -18.22 16.35 -10.30
N MET A 285 -19.47 16.01 -9.97
CA MET A 285 -19.77 15.15 -8.81
C MET A 285 -20.38 13.86 -9.30
N ILE A 286 -19.77 12.73 -8.87
CA ILE A 286 -20.30 11.39 -9.11
C ILE A 286 -20.89 10.89 -7.81
N PRO A 287 -22.19 10.52 -7.76
CA PRO A 287 -22.77 9.88 -6.59
C PRO A 287 -22.16 8.51 -6.34
N TYR A 288 -22.14 8.08 -5.09
CA TYR A 288 -21.81 6.69 -4.78
C TYR A 288 -22.94 5.77 -5.26
N MET A 289 -22.60 4.71 -5.95
CA MET A 289 -23.52 3.66 -6.39
C MET A 289 -22.92 2.29 -6.10
N GLU A 290 -23.76 1.29 -5.86
CA GLU A 290 -23.31 -0.10 -5.66
C GLU A 290 -22.79 -0.73 -6.94
N ASP A 291 -23.34 -0.32 -8.10
CA ASP A 291 -22.86 -0.75 -9.41
C ASP A 291 -21.57 -0.01 -9.80
N LYS A 292 -20.44 -0.70 -9.66
CA LYS A 292 -19.12 -0.16 -9.99
C LYS A 292 -18.93 0.11 -11.48
N TYR A 293 -19.63 -0.61 -12.35
CA TYR A 293 -19.53 -0.39 -13.80
C TYR A 293 -20.23 0.90 -14.18
N GLU A 294 -21.36 1.21 -13.54
CA GLU A 294 -22.04 2.49 -13.75
C GLU A 294 -21.21 3.64 -13.19
N MET A 295 -20.61 3.49 -11.99
CA MET A 295 -19.65 4.46 -11.46
C MET A 295 -18.46 4.66 -12.39
N LEU A 296 -17.92 3.58 -12.95
CA LEU A 296 -16.81 3.66 -13.90
C LEU A 296 -17.19 4.43 -15.14
N ARG A 297 -18.35 4.17 -15.70
CA ARG A 297 -18.87 4.88 -16.91
C ARG A 297 -18.99 6.38 -16.64
N MET A 298 -19.58 6.76 -15.50
CA MET A 298 -19.69 8.16 -15.10
C MET A 298 -18.32 8.80 -14.85
N LEU A 299 -17.43 8.12 -14.13
CA LEU A 299 -16.07 8.63 -13.87
C LEU A 299 -15.32 8.88 -15.16
N GLN A 300 -15.36 7.95 -16.09
CA GLN A 300 -14.72 8.10 -17.39
C GLN A 300 -15.29 9.28 -18.21
N GLU A 301 -16.60 9.46 -18.18
CA GLU A 301 -17.26 10.57 -18.87
C GLU A 301 -16.82 11.91 -18.28
N GLU A 302 -16.85 12.03 -16.94
CA GLU A 302 -16.51 13.29 -16.30
C GLU A 302 -15.00 13.60 -16.31
N VAL A 303 -14.13 12.59 -16.31
CA VAL A 303 -12.70 12.81 -16.54
C VAL A 303 -12.43 13.35 -17.93
N ARG A 304 -13.07 12.77 -18.97
CA ARG A 304 -12.94 13.27 -20.35
C ARG A 304 -13.51 14.66 -20.51
N ARG A 305 -14.63 14.95 -19.85
CA ARG A 305 -15.25 16.28 -19.85
C ARG A 305 -14.30 17.29 -19.18
N ASN A 306 -13.76 16.95 -18.03
CA ASN A 306 -12.81 17.81 -17.32
C ASN A 306 -11.52 18.08 -18.12
N TYR A 307 -11.07 17.13 -18.93
CA TYR A 307 -9.94 17.31 -19.83
C TYR A 307 -10.29 18.25 -21.02
N GLY A 308 -11.56 18.32 -21.41
CA GLY A 308 -12.05 19.17 -22.47
C GLY A 308 -12.46 20.58 -22.02
N ASP A 309 -12.51 20.85 -20.72
CA ASP A 309 -12.85 22.16 -20.16
C ASP A 309 -11.66 23.15 -20.17
N GLY A 310 -10.47 22.73 -20.51
CA GLY A 310 -9.21 23.52 -20.48
C GLY A 310 -8.64 23.76 -21.83
#